data_bf54703646a1bf8504e2205989a1c020
#
_entry.id   bf54703646a1bf8504e2205989a1c020
#
_cell.length_a   1.000
_cell.length_b   1.000
_cell.length_c   1.000
_cell.angle_alpha   90.00
_cell.angle_beta   90.00
_cell.angle_gamma   90.00
#
_symmetry.space_group_name_H-M   'P 1'
#
loop_
_entity.id
_entity.type
_entity.pdbx_description
1 polymer ?
#
loop_
_entity_poly.entity_id
_entity_poly.type
_entity_poly.pdbx_seq_one_letter_code
_entity_poly.pdbx_strand_id
1 'polypeptide(L)'
;MVIGASGKTGRRCVSYAASKGLPVVACTRSGAFSARDAGVADASAAALVASERCDVSKASAAELATLLDGAGSCIFAASASPSGGSPWEVDKAGLVAVARACLVAKVPRLVIVSSGSVSKPLSSIYAFLNLFGGIMRAKIEGEDAVRALYFDREGCDYVVVRPGGLTEDEPRGVAAIELNQGDDKSGRIARADVAAICVEAAERAGTPVAADATFECYWADTGKSLGEVGLSNALGGTTDEKAYASGRERRGNTWDELFEGLDADAPGVSQQGWGPSL
;
A
#
# COMPACT_ATOMS: atom_id res chain seq x y z
N MET A 1 5.05 -9.23 -8.42
CA MET A 1 5.42 -9.96 -7.18
C MET A 1 4.69 -9.37 -5.99
N VAL A 2 4.26 -10.17 -4.99
CA VAL A 2 3.56 -9.67 -3.79
C VAL A 2 4.31 -10.12 -2.53
N ILE A 3 4.95 -9.20 -1.83
CA ILE A 3 5.64 -9.45 -0.55
C ILE A 3 4.63 -9.29 0.59
N GLY A 4 4.58 -10.30 1.49
CA GLY A 4 3.55 -10.37 2.53
C GLY A 4 2.23 -11.00 2.03
N ALA A 5 2.31 -11.88 1.05
CA ALA A 5 1.16 -12.52 0.39
C ALA A 5 0.22 -13.28 1.36
N SER A 6 0.71 -13.80 2.49
CA SER A 6 -0.13 -14.46 3.49
C SER A 6 -0.95 -13.49 4.35
N GLY A 7 -0.66 -12.19 4.29
CA GLY A 7 -1.41 -11.14 4.98
C GLY A 7 -2.81 -10.95 4.41
N LYS A 8 -3.70 -10.30 5.18
CA LYS A 8 -5.10 -10.09 4.79
C LYS A 8 -5.26 -9.28 3.48
N THR A 9 -4.43 -8.27 3.24
CA THR A 9 -4.40 -7.50 1.99
C THR A 9 -3.59 -8.22 0.92
N GLY A 10 -2.40 -8.72 1.26
CA GLY A 10 -1.51 -9.40 0.31
C GLY A 10 -2.15 -10.58 -0.41
N ARG A 11 -2.93 -11.43 0.30
CA ARG A 11 -3.65 -12.55 -0.33
C ARG A 11 -4.68 -12.07 -1.37
N ARG A 12 -5.31 -10.92 -1.12
CA ARG A 12 -6.26 -10.31 -2.05
C ARG A 12 -5.56 -9.71 -3.27
N CYS A 13 -4.35 -9.17 -3.09
CA CYS A 13 -3.52 -8.75 -4.24
C CYS A 13 -3.20 -9.96 -5.14
N VAL A 14 -2.81 -11.10 -4.54
CA VAL A 14 -2.58 -12.33 -5.32
C VAL A 14 -3.85 -12.79 -6.03
N SER A 15 -4.99 -12.82 -5.31
CA SER A 15 -6.27 -13.22 -5.90
C SER A 15 -6.67 -12.32 -7.07
N TYR A 16 -6.62 -11.01 -6.88
CA TYR A 16 -7.00 -10.04 -7.90
C TYR A 16 -6.07 -10.09 -9.12
N ALA A 17 -4.75 -10.16 -8.93
CA ALA A 17 -3.80 -10.31 -10.02
C ALA A 17 -4.05 -11.59 -10.84
N ALA A 18 -4.23 -12.73 -10.16
CA ALA A 18 -4.53 -13.99 -10.83
C ALA A 18 -5.85 -13.96 -11.59
N SER A 19 -6.90 -13.33 -11.04
CA SER A 19 -8.21 -13.18 -11.72
C SER A 19 -8.14 -12.31 -12.99
N LYS A 20 -7.14 -11.40 -13.06
CA LYS A 20 -6.83 -10.61 -14.27
C LYS A 20 -5.97 -11.35 -15.30
N GLY A 21 -5.58 -12.59 -15.01
CA GLY A 21 -4.69 -13.35 -15.88
C GLY A 21 -3.21 -12.97 -15.76
N LEU A 22 -2.82 -12.27 -14.67
CA LEU A 22 -1.43 -11.86 -14.45
C LEU A 22 -0.66 -12.94 -13.68
N PRO A 23 0.54 -13.35 -14.15
CA PRO A 23 1.40 -14.21 -13.36
C PRO A 23 1.85 -13.49 -12.09
N VAL A 24 1.74 -14.17 -10.95
CA VAL A 24 2.05 -13.58 -9.64
C VAL A 24 2.88 -14.51 -8.78
N VAL A 25 3.95 -13.99 -8.20
CA VAL A 25 4.76 -14.67 -7.20
C VAL A 25 4.35 -14.18 -5.81
N ALA A 26 3.80 -15.10 -5.02
CA ALA A 26 3.35 -14.86 -3.65
C ALA A 26 4.52 -15.09 -2.67
N CYS A 27 5.11 -14.02 -2.14
CA CYS A 27 6.22 -14.09 -1.22
C CYS A 27 5.75 -14.15 0.22
N THR A 28 6.09 -15.22 0.95
CA THR A 28 5.74 -15.42 2.35
C THR A 28 6.97 -15.81 3.18
N ARG A 29 6.89 -15.64 4.50
CA ARG A 29 7.99 -16.03 5.40
C ARG A 29 8.31 -17.52 5.39
N SER A 30 7.30 -18.35 5.19
CA SER A 30 7.46 -19.82 5.12
C SER A 30 7.84 -20.32 3.73
N GLY A 31 7.61 -19.54 2.67
CA GLY A 31 7.65 -20.00 1.29
C GLY A 31 6.42 -20.81 0.88
N ALA A 32 5.58 -21.20 1.83
CA ALA A 32 4.36 -21.95 1.57
C ALA A 32 3.18 -20.99 1.32
N PHE A 33 2.62 -21.06 0.13
CA PHE A 33 1.42 -20.34 -0.26
C PHE A 33 0.81 -21.02 -1.49
N SER A 34 -0.50 -21.13 -1.52
CA SER A 34 -1.22 -21.69 -2.66
C SER A 34 -2.29 -20.71 -3.16
N ALA A 35 -2.73 -20.91 -4.39
CA ALA A 35 -3.84 -20.16 -4.96
C ALA A 35 -5.11 -20.27 -4.09
N ARG A 36 -5.34 -21.42 -3.44
CA ARG A 36 -6.45 -21.62 -2.50
C ARG A 36 -6.36 -20.69 -1.29
N ASP A 37 -5.15 -20.40 -0.77
CA ASP A 37 -4.95 -19.48 0.35
C ASP A 37 -5.33 -18.04 -0.03
N ALA A 38 -5.26 -17.71 -1.33
CA ALA A 38 -5.73 -16.46 -1.90
C ALA A 38 -7.24 -16.45 -2.21
N GLY A 39 -7.92 -17.61 -2.12
CA GLY A 39 -9.32 -17.74 -2.52
C GLY A 39 -9.53 -17.88 -4.03
N VAL A 40 -8.47 -18.21 -4.80
CA VAL A 40 -8.56 -18.43 -6.24
C VAL A 40 -9.12 -19.83 -6.51
N ALA A 41 -10.35 -19.89 -6.98
CA ALA A 41 -11.04 -21.14 -7.27
C ALA A 41 -10.86 -21.62 -8.72
N ASP A 42 -10.67 -20.69 -9.66
CA ASP A 42 -10.45 -21.01 -11.07
C ASP A 42 -9.09 -21.65 -11.30
N ALA A 43 -9.04 -22.77 -12.01
CA ALA A 43 -7.82 -23.55 -12.20
C ALA A 43 -6.79 -22.84 -13.09
N SER A 44 -7.25 -22.06 -14.09
CA SER A 44 -6.36 -21.31 -14.98
C SER A 44 -5.70 -20.13 -14.24
N ALA A 45 -6.48 -19.41 -13.45
CA ALA A 45 -5.97 -18.36 -12.57
C ALA A 45 -5.02 -18.94 -11.49
N ALA A 46 -5.35 -20.11 -10.92
CA ALA A 46 -4.51 -20.79 -9.93
C ALA A 46 -3.15 -21.19 -10.49
N ALA A 47 -3.06 -21.55 -11.76
CA ALA A 47 -1.80 -21.90 -12.42
C ALA A 47 -0.85 -20.71 -12.59
N LEU A 48 -1.34 -19.48 -12.44
CA LEU A 48 -0.54 -18.24 -12.50
C LEU A 48 0.13 -17.89 -11.17
N VAL A 49 -0.20 -18.61 -10.08
CA VAL A 49 0.30 -18.31 -8.74
C VAL A 49 1.49 -19.21 -8.42
N ALA A 50 2.67 -18.63 -8.38
CA ALA A 50 3.87 -19.23 -7.80
C ALA A 50 4.08 -18.75 -6.37
N SER A 51 4.91 -19.46 -5.59
CA SER A 51 5.25 -19.03 -4.22
C SER A 51 6.74 -19.06 -3.97
N GLU A 52 7.22 -18.08 -3.20
CA GLU A 52 8.63 -17.95 -2.82
C GLU A 52 8.76 -17.58 -1.34
N ARG A 53 9.90 -17.96 -0.76
CA ARG A 53 10.23 -17.58 0.61
C ARG A 53 10.84 -16.18 0.67
N CYS A 54 10.25 -15.32 1.49
CA CYS A 54 10.79 -14.00 1.77
C CYS A 54 10.42 -13.55 3.19
N ASP A 55 11.41 -13.49 4.08
CA ASP A 55 11.29 -12.83 5.37
C ASP A 55 12.06 -11.52 5.32
N VAL A 56 11.35 -10.42 5.09
CA VAL A 56 11.95 -9.08 4.90
C VAL A 56 12.75 -8.57 6.10
N SER A 57 12.51 -9.14 7.30
CA SER A 57 13.26 -8.78 8.50
C SER A 57 14.61 -9.49 8.60
N LYS A 58 14.88 -10.49 7.75
CA LYS A 58 16.07 -11.36 7.81
C LYS A 58 16.77 -11.51 6.47
N ALA A 59 16.07 -11.30 5.37
CA ALA A 59 16.62 -11.50 4.04
C ALA A 59 17.78 -10.52 3.78
N SER A 60 18.87 -11.04 3.24
CA SER A 60 19.99 -10.24 2.79
C SER A 60 19.66 -9.45 1.52
N ALA A 61 20.43 -8.41 1.24
CA ALA A 61 20.27 -7.62 0.02
C ALA A 61 20.43 -8.48 -1.25
N ALA A 62 21.33 -9.46 -1.24
CA ALA A 62 21.55 -10.37 -2.37
C ALA A 62 20.36 -11.30 -2.60
N GLU A 63 19.79 -11.88 -1.53
CA GLU A 63 18.59 -12.73 -1.62
C GLU A 63 17.40 -11.94 -2.17
N LEU A 64 17.19 -10.71 -1.69
CA LEU A 64 16.10 -9.86 -2.18
C LEU A 64 16.31 -9.46 -3.65
N ALA A 65 17.53 -9.12 -4.06
CA ALA A 65 17.82 -8.76 -5.44
C ALA A 65 17.60 -9.97 -6.39
N THR A 66 18.03 -11.16 -5.99
CA THR A 66 17.79 -12.41 -6.76
C THR A 66 16.30 -12.72 -6.86
N LEU A 67 15.56 -12.57 -5.74
CA LEU A 67 14.11 -12.79 -5.71
C LEU A 67 13.34 -11.85 -6.64
N LEU A 68 13.79 -10.62 -6.77
CA LEU A 68 13.12 -9.56 -7.54
C LEU A 68 13.58 -9.51 -9.01
N ASP A 69 14.58 -10.29 -9.40
CA ASP A 69 15.10 -10.31 -10.76
C ASP A 69 14.00 -10.69 -11.76
N GLY A 70 13.85 -9.90 -12.82
CA GLY A 70 12.81 -10.07 -13.84
C GLY A 70 11.38 -9.72 -13.39
N ALA A 71 11.16 -9.21 -12.18
CA ALA A 71 9.84 -8.78 -11.74
C ALA A 71 9.41 -7.50 -12.48
N GLY A 72 8.23 -7.51 -13.13
CA GLY A 72 7.65 -6.32 -13.78
C GLY A 72 7.15 -5.27 -12.78
N SER A 73 6.81 -5.69 -11.55
CA SER A 73 6.45 -4.81 -10.43
C SER A 73 6.50 -5.56 -9.10
N CYS A 74 6.60 -4.82 -8.00
CA CYS A 74 6.60 -5.36 -6.65
C CYS A 74 5.54 -4.67 -5.79
N ILE A 75 4.67 -5.43 -5.12
CA ILE A 75 3.72 -4.93 -4.13
C ILE A 75 4.22 -5.32 -2.74
N PHE A 76 4.56 -4.33 -1.91
CA PHE A 76 4.92 -4.51 -0.52
C PHE A 76 3.68 -4.40 0.36
N ALA A 77 3.11 -5.55 0.73
CA ALA A 77 1.94 -5.68 1.60
C ALA A 77 2.29 -6.33 2.95
N ALA A 78 3.59 -6.42 3.29
CA ALA A 78 4.04 -6.90 4.59
C ALA A 78 3.89 -5.82 5.65
N SER A 79 3.54 -6.23 6.86
CA SER A 79 3.50 -5.37 8.04
C SER A 79 3.78 -6.20 9.28
N ALA A 80 4.23 -5.55 10.33
CA ALA A 80 4.48 -6.18 11.61
C ALA A 80 3.24 -6.91 12.14
N SER A 81 3.47 -7.99 12.83
CA SER A 81 2.43 -8.78 13.50
C SER A 81 3.00 -9.44 14.76
N PRO A 82 2.17 -9.87 15.71
CA PRO A 82 2.66 -10.51 16.94
C PRO A 82 3.62 -11.67 16.72
N SER A 83 3.53 -12.35 15.57
CA SER A 83 4.40 -13.47 15.18
C SER A 83 5.40 -13.11 14.07
N GLY A 84 5.54 -11.85 13.66
CA GLY A 84 6.18 -11.48 12.41
C GLY A 84 7.18 -10.35 12.42
N GLY A 85 7.82 -10.08 13.55
CA GLY A 85 8.80 -9.01 13.68
C GLY A 85 8.17 -7.69 14.15
N SER A 86 9.03 -6.76 14.58
CA SER A 86 8.61 -5.44 15.03
C SER A 86 8.29 -4.52 13.85
N PRO A 87 7.53 -3.43 14.06
CA PRO A 87 7.32 -2.42 13.01
C PRO A 87 8.61 -1.85 12.44
N TRP A 88 9.63 -1.68 13.26
CA TRP A 88 10.93 -1.18 12.84
C TRP A 88 11.68 -2.13 11.92
N GLU A 89 11.56 -3.45 12.16
CA GLU A 89 12.18 -4.48 11.33
C GLU A 89 11.40 -4.71 10.01
N VAL A 90 10.07 -4.68 10.05
CA VAL A 90 9.25 -5.01 8.88
C VAL A 90 8.83 -3.76 8.11
N ASP A 91 8.12 -2.81 8.78
CA ASP A 91 7.49 -1.68 8.11
C ASP A 91 8.49 -0.58 7.74
N LYS A 92 9.66 -0.51 8.40
CA LYS A 92 10.76 0.40 8.04
C LYS A 92 11.92 -0.33 7.38
N ALA A 93 12.71 -1.09 8.12
CA ALA A 93 13.96 -1.68 7.61
C ALA A 93 13.69 -2.66 6.46
N GLY A 94 12.68 -3.52 6.59
CA GLY A 94 12.27 -4.46 5.56
C GLY A 94 11.78 -3.79 4.29
N LEU A 95 10.95 -2.74 4.41
CA LEU A 95 10.53 -1.94 3.27
C LEU A 95 11.71 -1.31 2.54
N VAL A 96 12.63 -0.67 3.28
CA VAL A 96 13.83 -0.03 2.71
C VAL A 96 14.75 -1.04 2.03
N ALA A 97 14.90 -2.24 2.60
CA ALA A 97 15.70 -3.31 1.99
C ALA A 97 15.07 -3.78 0.66
N VAL A 98 13.75 -3.98 0.62
CA VAL A 98 13.02 -4.33 -0.61
C VAL A 98 13.11 -3.22 -1.65
N ALA A 99 12.95 -1.96 -1.25
CA ALA A 99 13.07 -0.81 -2.15
C ALA A 99 14.45 -0.74 -2.82
N ARG A 100 15.52 -0.92 -2.05
CA ARG A 100 16.90 -1.00 -2.59
C ARG A 100 17.08 -2.18 -3.55
N ALA A 101 16.52 -3.33 -3.20
CA ALA A 101 16.59 -4.52 -4.05
C ALA A 101 15.80 -4.34 -5.36
N CYS A 102 14.63 -3.67 -5.32
CA CYS A 102 13.89 -3.28 -6.52
C CYS A 102 14.74 -2.40 -7.45
N LEU A 103 15.45 -1.40 -6.90
CA LEU A 103 16.33 -0.53 -7.70
C LEU A 103 17.51 -1.32 -8.32
N VAL A 104 18.12 -2.26 -7.56
CA VAL A 104 19.20 -3.12 -8.07
C VAL A 104 18.70 -4.05 -9.18
N ALA A 105 17.54 -4.67 -8.99
CA ALA A 105 16.89 -5.55 -9.97
C ALA A 105 16.17 -4.79 -11.10
N LYS A 106 16.19 -3.44 -11.07
CA LYS A 106 15.50 -2.57 -12.04
C LYS A 106 14.01 -2.90 -12.16
N VAL A 107 13.35 -3.19 -11.03
CA VAL A 107 11.90 -3.35 -10.99
C VAL A 107 11.25 -2.01 -11.28
N PRO A 108 10.44 -1.89 -12.34
CA PRO A 108 9.94 -0.57 -12.79
C PRO A 108 9.07 0.14 -11.75
N ARG A 109 8.27 -0.61 -10.95
CA ARG A 109 7.41 -0.01 -9.94
C ARG A 109 7.36 -0.79 -8.63
N LEU A 110 7.53 -0.06 -7.51
CA LEU A 110 7.28 -0.55 -6.15
C LEU A 110 5.97 0.06 -5.63
N VAL A 111 4.96 -0.76 -5.35
CA VAL A 111 3.70 -0.34 -4.71
C VAL A 111 3.76 -0.69 -3.22
N ILE A 112 3.48 0.28 -2.35
CA ILE A 112 3.59 0.14 -0.90
C ILE A 112 2.22 0.27 -0.25
N VAL A 113 1.82 -0.73 0.52
CA VAL A 113 0.61 -0.65 1.36
C VAL A 113 0.98 -0.06 2.72
N SER A 114 0.64 1.20 2.91
CA SER A 114 0.86 1.94 4.14
C SER A 114 -0.42 2.11 4.97
N SER A 115 -0.68 3.29 5.52
CA SER A 115 -1.85 3.60 6.34
C SER A 115 -2.23 5.08 6.19
N GLY A 116 -3.52 5.38 6.12
CA GLY A 116 -4.01 6.73 6.32
C GLY A 116 -3.67 7.28 7.71
N SER A 117 -3.60 8.58 7.84
CA SER A 117 -3.19 9.33 9.04
C SER A 117 -1.73 9.15 9.46
N VAL A 118 -0.90 8.47 8.65
CA VAL A 118 0.50 8.15 9.00
C VAL A 118 1.38 9.41 9.09
N SER A 119 1.04 10.47 8.35
CA SER A 119 1.75 11.75 8.37
C SER A 119 1.19 12.75 9.39
N LYS A 120 0.18 12.38 10.17
CA LYS A 120 -0.54 13.28 11.11
C LYS A 120 -0.38 12.83 12.56
N PRO A 121 0.79 13.04 13.19
CA PRO A 121 1.11 12.51 14.53
C PRO A 121 0.22 13.04 15.63
N LEU A 122 -0.46 14.16 15.42
CA LEU A 122 -1.41 14.74 16.38
C LEU A 122 -2.84 14.20 16.22
N SER A 123 -3.12 13.37 15.21
CA SER A 123 -4.44 12.76 15.06
C SER A 123 -4.67 11.64 16.07
N SER A 124 -5.92 11.47 16.51
CA SER A 124 -6.30 10.39 17.43
C SER A 124 -6.08 9.00 16.82
N ILE A 125 -6.25 8.87 15.51
CA ILE A 125 -5.99 7.62 14.77
C ILE A 125 -4.50 7.27 14.84
N TYR A 126 -3.62 8.22 14.55
CA TYR A 126 -2.19 8.01 14.65
C TYR A 126 -1.78 7.61 16.07
N ALA A 127 -2.24 8.38 17.08
CA ALA A 127 -1.91 8.13 18.47
C ALA A 127 -2.32 6.70 18.89
N PHE A 128 -3.54 6.28 18.54
CA PHE A 128 -4.05 4.95 18.85
C PHE A 128 -3.25 3.84 18.14
N LEU A 129 -3.07 3.94 16.82
CA LEU A 129 -2.34 2.90 16.07
C LEU A 129 -0.87 2.85 16.44
N ASN A 130 -0.26 3.98 16.78
CA ASN A 130 1.15 4.04 17.15
C ASN A 130 1.48 3.37 18.50
N LEU A 131 0.46 3.10 19.34
CA LEU A 131 0.61 2.28 20.57
C LEU A 131 1.10 0.86 20.25
N PHE A 132 0.86 0.35 19.05
CA PHE A 132 1.31 -0.97 18.61
C PHE A 132 2.77 -0.95 18.14
N GLY A 133 3.70 -0.71 19.05
CA GLY A 133 5.14 -0.74 18.79
C GLY A 133 5.68 0.39 17.91
N GLY A 134 4.96 1.50 17.78
CA GLY A 134 5.38 2.64 16.96
C GLY A 134 5.15 2.42 15.47
N ILE A 135 4.14 1.63 15.08
CA ILE A 135 3.93 1.20 13.69
C ILE A 135 3.71 2.38 12.73
N MET A 136 2.99 3.41 13.15
CA MET A 136 2.74 4.60 12.31
C MET A 136 4.05 5.34 12.04
N ARG A 137 4.89 5.48 13.07
CA ARG A 137 6.19 6.10 12.93
C ARG A 137 7.13 5.27 12.06
N ALA A 138 7.16 3.95 12.24
CA ALA A 138 7.96 3.07 11.40
C ALA A 138 7.56 3.13 9.92
N LYS A 139 6.25 3.17 9.64
CA LYS A 139 5.73 3.31 8.28
C LYS A 139 6.16 4.62 7.62
N ILE A 140 5.90 5.76 8.26
CA ILE A 140 6.23 7.05 7.64
C ILE A 140 7.75 7.23 7.45
N GLU A 141 8.58 6.76 8.38
CA GLU A 141 10.03 6.76 8.21
C GLU A 141 10.49 5.82 7.09
N GLY A 142 9.79 4.70 6.88
CA GLY A 142 10.01 3.79 5.77
C GLY A 142 9.63 4.43 4.42
N GLU A 143 8.46 5.06 4.34
CA GLU A 143 8.01 5.79 3.15
C GLU A 143 8.99 6.90 2.75
N ASP A 144 9.40 7.74 3.71
CA ASP A 144 10.35 8.85 3.44
C ASP A 144 11.71 8.33 2.97
N ALA A 145 12.17 7.20 3.52
CA ALA A 145 13.38 6.56 3.05
C ALA A 145 13.25 6.04 1.61
N VAL A 146 12.08 5.51 1.22
CA VAL A 146 11.81 5.13 -0.17
C VAL A 146 11.80 6.34 -1.09
N ARG A 147 11.11 7.43 -0.73
CA ARG A 147 11.11 8.68 -1.50
C ARG A 147 12.53 9.17 -1.76
N ALA A 148 13.37 9.16 -0.72
CA ALA A 148 14.79 9.56 -0.85
C ALA A 148 15.60 8.61 -1.75
N LEU A 149 15.32 7.29 -1.73
CA LEU A 149 16.01 6.30 -2.54
C LEU A 149 15.63 6.39 -4.02
N TYR A 150 14.37 6.70 -4.31
CA TYR A 150 13.83 6.78 -5.68
C TYR A 150 14.01 8.16 -6.31
N PHE A 151 14.40 9.15 -5.53
CA PHE A 151 14.69 10.48 -6.05
C PHE A 151 15.70 10.39 -7.22
N ASP A 152 15.32 10.97 -8.37
CA ASP A 152 16.13 11.04 -9.58
C ASP A 152 16.56 9.65 -10.13
N ARG A 153 15.69 8.63 -10.00
CA ARG A 153 15.92 7.28 -10.52
C ARG A 153 15.12 7.03 -11.79
N GLU A 154 15.79 7.12 -12.93
CA GLU A 154 15.19 6.82 -14.22
C GLU A 154 14.72 5.36 -14.32
N GLY A 155 13.51 5.16 -14.85
CA GLY A 155 12.94 3.84 -15.13
C GLY A 155 12.47 3.03 -13.92
N CYS A 156 12.53 3.61 -12.71
CA CYS A 156 12.00 3.01 -11.49
C CYS A 156 11.24 4.06 -10.71
N ASP A 157 9.99 3.76 -10.36
CA ASP A 157 9.13 4.63 -9.57
C ASP A 157 8.47 3.87 -8.41
N TYR A 158 7.77 4.59 -7.54
CA TYR A 158 7.01 4.01 -6.46
C TYR A 158 5.57 4.57 -6.42
N VAL A 159 4.69 3.84 -5.73
CA VAL A 159 3.35 4.29 -5.36
C VAL A 159 3.11 3.98 -3.89
N VAL A 160 2.74 4.96 -3.10
CA VAL A 160 2.34 4.75 -1.70
C VAL A 160 0.83 4.81 -1.57
N VAL A 161 0.22 3.69 -1.23
CA VAL A 161 -1.22 3.56 -0.98
C VAL A 161 -1.45 3.63 0.52
N ARG A 162 -2.20 4.62 0.99
CA ARG A 162 -2.57 4.86 2.39
C ARG A 162 -4.06 4.60 2.62
N PRO A 163 -4.45 3.36 2.88
CA PRO A 163 -5.86 3.04 3.12
C PRO A 163 -6.39 3.68 4.39
N GLY A 164 -7.65 4.07 4.38
CA GLY A 164 -8.43 4.36 5.57
C GLY A 164 -8.72 3.10 6.39
N GLY A 165 -9.75 3.12 7.22
CA GLY A 165 -10.16 1.99 8.05
C GLY A 165 -10.49 0.76 7.21
N LEU A 166 -9.67 -0.29 7.32
CA LEU A 166 -9.78 -1.51 6.53
C LEU A 166 -10.92 -2.40 7.02
N THR A 167 -11.77 -2.86 6.10
CA THR A 167 -12.86 -3.80 6.38
C THR A 167 -12.67 -5.15 5.66
N GLU A 168 -13.47 -6.13 6.07
CA GLU A 168 -13.60 -7.43 5.38
C GLU A 168 -14.87 -7.50 4.51
N ASP A 169 -15.52 -6.36 4.30
CA ASP A 169 -16.71 -6.27 3.45
C ASP A 169 -16.39 -6.63 2.00
N GLU A 170 -17.43 -6.90 1.22
CA GLU A 170 -17.32 -7.11 -0.22
C GLU A 170 -16.77 -5.85 -0.91
N PRO A 171 -15.98 -6.01 -1.99
CA PRO A 171 -15.47 -4.87 -2.75
C PRO A 171 -16.62 -4.12 -3.42
N ARG A 172 -16.51 -2.79 -3.48
CA ARG A 172 -17.50 -1.93 -4.15
C ARG A 172 -17.06 -1.50 -5.56
N GLY A 173 -15.80 -1.78 -5.91
CA GLY A 173 -15.23 -1.45 -7.22
C GLY A 173 -14.83 0.02 -7.37
N VAL A 174 -14.21 0.32 -8.51
CA VAL A 174 -13.53 1.60 -8.78
C VAL A 174 -14.43 2.81 -8.62
N ALA A 175 -15.68 2.75 -9.07
CA ALA A 175 -16.62 3.88 -9.00
C ALA A 175 -17.01 4.30 -7.57
N ALA A 176 -16.83 3.42 -6.59
CA ALA A 176 -17.08 3.74 -5.17
C ALA A 176 -15.85 4.26 -4.45
N ILE A 177 -14.67 4.21 -5.08
CA ILE A 177 -13.40 4.58 -4.46
C ILE A 177 -13.16 6.08 -4.65
N GLU A 178 -12.62 6.71 -3.62
CA GLU A 178 -12.06 8.06 -3.67
C GLU A 178 -10.59 7.98 -3.26
N LEU A 179 -9.73 8.60 -4.05
CA LEU A 179 -8.35 8.88 -3.69
C LEU A 179 -8.23 10.33 -3.23
N ASN A 180 -7.32 10.58 -2.29
CA ASN A 180 -7.01 11.92 -1.80
C ASN A 180 -5.50 12.04 -1.56
N GLN A 181 -4.96 13.25 -1.62
CA GLN A 181 -3.56 13.52 -1.32
C GLN A 181 -3.44 14.57 -0.22
N GLY A 182 -2.55 14.33 0.75
CA GLY A 182 -2.30 15.27 1.86
C GLY A 182 -2.61 14.72 3.25
N ASP A 183 -3.17 13.52 3.32
CA ASP A 183 -3.45 12.79 4.56
C ASP A 183 -4.34 13.58 5.54
N ASP A 184 -5.29 14.35 5.02
CA ASP A 184 -6.23 15.18 5.77
C ASP A 184 -7.67 14.62 5.82
N LYS A 185 -7.89 13.53 5.08
CA LYS A 185 -9.14 12.76 5.07
C LYS A 185 -8.89 11.31 5.41
N SER A 186 -9.91 10.69 5.98
CA SER A 186 -9.96 9.24 6.17
C SER A 186 -11.39 8.74 6.02
N GLY A 187 -11.54 7.46 5.74
CA GLY A 187 -12.82 6.78 5.59
C GLY A 187 -12.63 5.28 5.80
N ARG A 188 -13.51 4.47 5.24
CA ARG A 188 -13.46 3.00 5.28
C ARG A 188 -13.30 2.44 3.88
N ILE A 189 -12.66 1.28 3.76
CA ILE A 189 -12.47 0.59 2.47
C ILE A 189 -12.27 -0.91 2.69
N ALA A 190 -12.82 -1.73 1.81
CA ALA A 190 -12.55 -3.16 1.81
C ALA A 190 -11.10 -3.45 1.42
N ARG A 191 -10.49 -4.44 2.08
CA ARG A 191 -9.15 -4.91 1.69
C ARG A 191 -9.09 -5.42 0.25
N ALA A 192 -10.21 -5.88 -0.28
CA ALA A 192 -10.30 -6.30 -1.68
C ALA A 192 -10.19 -5.11 -2.64
N ASP A 193 -10.82 -3.97 -2.34
CA ASP A 193 -10.66 -2.74 -3.13
C ASP A 193 -9.24 -2.17 -3.01
N VAL A 194 -8.63 -2.20 -1.81
CA VAL A 194 -7.21 -1.81 -1.64
C VAL A 194 -6.29 -2.70 -2.48
N ALA A 195 -6.55 -4.00 -2.52
CA ALA A 195 -5.77 -4.93 -3.33
C ALA A 195 -5.92 -4.63 -4.83
N ALA A 196 -7.13 -4.31 -5.28
CA ALA A 196 -7.38 -3.89 -6.65
C ALA A 196 -6.59 -2.61 -6.99
N ILE A 197 -6.64 -1.57 -6.13
CA ILE A 197 -5.83 -0.34 -6.29
C ILE A 197 -4.34 -0.68 -6.45
N CYS A 198 -3.81 -1.54 -5.57
CA CYS A 198 -2.38 -1.89 -5.60
C CYS A 198 -1.98 -2.62 -6.89
N VAL A 199 -2.80 -3.56 -7.36
CA VAL A 199 -2.52 -4.31 -8.59
C VAL A 199 -2.65 -3.42 -9.81
N GLU A 200 -3.71 -2.59 -9.88
CA GLU A 200 -3.91 -1.64 -10.97
C GLU A 200 -2.78 -0.60 -11.06
N ALA A 201 -2.30 -0.11 -9.92
CA ALA A 201 -1.13 0.75 -9.89
C ALA A 201 0.13 0.00 -10.37
N ALA A 202 0.30 -1.27 -9.98
CA ALA A 202 1.43 -2.11 -10.38
C ALA A 202 1.44 -2.43 -11.89
N GLU A 203 0.27 -2.62 -12.52
CA GLU A 203 0.15 -2.85 -13.97
C GLU A 203 0.53 -1.63 -14.81
N ARG A 204 0.46 -0.44 -14.25
CA ARG A 204 0.86 0.82 -14.90
C ARG A 204 2.34 1.14 -14.74
N ALA A 205 3.15 0.17 -14.29
CA ALA A 205 4.60 0.29 -14.21
C ALA A 205 5.20 0.70 -15.56
N GLY A 206 6.16 1.63 -15.56
CA GLY A 206 6.77 2.17 -16.76
C GLY A 206 5.92 3.23 -17.49
N THR A 207 4.81 3.67 -16.89
CA THR A 207 4.02 4.81 -17.38
C THR A 207 4.03 5.94 -16.34
N PRO A 208 3.75 7.19 -16.71
CA PRO A 208 3.70 8.30 -15.76
C PRO A 208 2.48 8.25 -14.82
N VAL A 209 1.52 7.36 -15.08
CA VAL A 209 0.29 7.26 -14.28
C VAL A 209 0.62 6.82 -12.86
N ALA A 210 0.30 7.66 -11.89
CA ALA A 210 0.56 7.48 -10.45
C ALA A 210 2.06 7.28 -10.09
N ALA A 211 3.01 7.59 -10.98
CA ALA A 211 4.45 7.49 -10.71
C ALA A 211 4.85 8.45 -9.59
N ASP A 212 5.64 7.94 -8.63
CA ASP A 212 6.11 8.66 -7.45
C ASP A 212 5.01 9.33 -6.63
N ALA A 213 3.81 8.76 -6.63
CA ALA A 213 2.65 9.35 -5.96
C ALA A 213 2.32 8.68 -4.63
N THR A 214 1.92 9.50 -3.66
CA THR A 214 1.34 9.08 -2.40
C THR A 214 -0.11 9.54 -2.32
N PHE A 215 -1.02 8.64 -1.97
CA PHE A 215 -2.43 8.96 -1.82
C PHE A 215 -3.13 8.10 -0.77
N GLU A 216 -4.15 8.67 -0.13
CA GLU A 216 -5.12 7.98 0.70
C GLU A 216 -6.20 7.35 -0.18
N CYS A 217 -6.79 6.23 0.27
CA CYS A 217 -7.92 5.60 -0.41
C CYS A 217 -8.99 5.15 0.57
N TYR A 218 -10.23 5.39 0.21
CA TYR A 218 -11.43 5.02 0.99
C TYR A 218 -12.66 5.02 0.06
N TRP A 219 -13.78 4.49 0.53
CA TRP A 219 -15.04 4.64 -0.17
C TRP A 219 -15.55 6.07 -0.06
N ALA A 220 -15.96 6.64 -1.16
CA ALA A 220 -16.31 8.05 -1.30
C ALA A 220 -17.38 8.53 -0.31
N ASP A 221 -18.35 7.67 0.01
CA ASP A 221 -19.44 7.94 0.95
C ASP A 221 -19.01 7.89 2.43
N THR A 222 -17.80 7.43 2.71
CA THR A 222 -17.26 7.28 4.07
C THR A 222 -16.21 8.32 4.43
N GLY A 223 -15.77 9.13 3.46
CA GLY A 223 -14.68 10.09 3.61
C GLY A 223 -15.04 11.24 4.55
N LYS A 224 -14.21 11.46 5.59
CA LYS A 224 -14.36 12.55 6.58
C LYS A 224 -13.03 13.23 6.83
N SER A 225 -13.06 14.49 7.28
CA SER A 225 -11.83 15.16 7.72
C SER A 225 -11.23 14.44 8.93
N LEU A 226 -9.90 14.47 9.09
CA LEU A 226 -9.26 13.86 10.26
C LEU A 226 -9.65 14.53 11.58
N GLY A 227 -10.10 15.79 11.55
CA GLY A 227 -10.61 16.48 12.74
C GLY A 227 -11.93 15.89 13.24
N GLU A 228 -12.73 15.31 12.35
CA GLU A 228 -14.04 14.71 12.64
C GLU A 228 -13.95 13.20 12.87
N VAL A 229 -12.87 12.56 12.42
CA VAL A 229 -12.63 11.12 12.61
C VAL A 229 -12.12 10.87 14.03
N GLY A 230 -13.07 10.68 14.96
CA GLY A 230 -12.74 10.18 16.29
C GLY A 230 -12.47 8.67 16.31
N LEU A 231 -12.08 8.14 17.47
CA LEU A 231 -11.89 6.70 17.73
C LEU A 231 -13.08 5.82 17.30
N SER A 232 -14.31 6.37 17.28
CA SER A 232 -15.53 5.69 16.84
C SER A 232 -15.48 5.21 15.39
N ASN A 233 -14.86 5.97 14.47
CA ASN A 233 -14.70 5.54 13.07
C ASN A 233 -13.64 4.46 12.89
N ALA A 234 -12.58 4.47 13.69
CA ALA A 234 -11.62 3.38 13.74
C ALA A 234 -12.24 2.07 14.24
N LEU A 235 -13.30 2.15 15.06
CA LEU A 235 -14.00 1.03 15.69
C LEU A 235 -15.34 0.67 15.00
N GLY A 236 -15.71 1.32 13.89
CA GLY A 236 -16.86 0.94 13.07
C GLY A 236 -18.14 1.73 13.27
N GLY A 237 -18.09 2.93 13.86
CA GLY A 237 -19.27 3.81 13.98
C GLY A 237 -19.54 4.57 12.68
N THR A 238 -20.82 4.68 12.28
CA THR A 238 -21.29 5.56 11.20
C THR A 238 -21.84 6.84 11.80
N THR A 239 -21.48 8.00 11.25
CA THR A 239 -22.16 9.27 11.53
C THR A 239 -22.55 9.94 10.22
N ASP A 240 -23.79 10.42 10.15
CA ASP A 240 -24.41 11.08 8.97
C ASP A 240 -24.02 12.56 8.88
N GLU A 241 -22.73 12.88 8.73
CA GLU A 241 -22.31 14.26 8.57
C GLU A 241 -21.85 14.56 7.13
N LYS A 242 -22.04 15.81 6.68
CA LYS A 242 -21.68 16.30 5.34
C LYS A 242 -20.25 15.88 4.98
N ALA A 243 -20.09 15.28 3.82
CA ALA A 243 -18.80 14.90 3.30
C ALA A 243 -17.86 16.13 3.23
N TYR A 244 -16.76 16.06 3.96
CA TYR A 244 -15.70 17.07 3.90
C TYR A 244 -14.99 16.99 2.54
N ALA A 245 -14.85 18.13 1.84
CA ALA A 245 -14.09 18.22 0.60
C ALA A 245 -12.74 18.89 0.86
N SER A 246 -11.64 18.19 0.57
CA SER A 246 -10.28 18.75 0.67
C SER A 246 -9.90 19.54 -0.58
N GLY A 247 -10.61 19.34 -1.69
CA GLY A 247 -10.28 19.86 -3.01
C GLY A 247 -9.22 19.06 -3.77
N ARG A 248 -8.75 17.96 -3.16
CA ARG A 248 -7.74 17.05 -3.74
C ARG A 248 -8.28 15.66 -4.01
N GLU A 249 -9.58 15.50 -3.90
CA GLU A 249 -10.25 14.23 -4.17
C GLU A 249 -10.19 13.88 -5.66
N ARG A 250 -9.96 12.59 -5.92
CA ARG A 250 -10.03 11.99 -7.24
C ARG A 250 -11.03 10.86 -7.23
N ARG A 251 -11.89 10.82 -8.22
CA ARG A 251 -12.89 9.77 -8.45
C ARG A 251 -12.93 9.45 -9.94
N GLY A 252 -13.29 8.23 -10.26
CA GLY A 252 -13.43 7.80 -11.65
C GLY A 252 -14.32 6.58 -11.76
N ASN A 253 -14.83 6.31 -12.95
CA ASN A 253 -15.56 5.08 -13.28
C ASN A 253 -14.64 4.00 -13.83
N THR A 254 -13.43 4.39 -14.20
CA THR A 254 -12.35 3.50 -14.64
C THR A 254 -11.10 3.75 -13.80
N TRP A 255 -10.17 2.81 -13.82
CA TRP A 255 -8.91 2.96 -13.11
C TRP A 255 -8.03 4.09 -13.66
N ASP A 256 -8.11 4.35 -14.97
CA ASP A 256 -7.36 5.44 -15.59
C ASP A 256 -7.90 6.79 -15.13
N GLU A 257 -9.23 6.98 -15.12
CA GLU A 257 -9.87 8.17 -14.57
C GLU A 257 -9.56 8.37 -13.07
N LEU A 258 -9.54 7.28 -12.28
CA LEU A 258 -9.29 7.35 -10.85
C LEU A 258 -7.86 7.81 -10.55
N PHE A 259 -6.88 7.36 -11.34
CA PHE A 259 -5.47 7.73 -11.16
C PHE A 259 -5.09 9.04 -11.88
N GLU A 260 -5.95 9.53 -12.77
CA GLU A 260 -5.71 10.79 -13.48
C GLU A 260 -5.58 11.97 -12.52
N GLY A 261 -4.57 12.80 -12.74
CA GLY A 261 -4.35 14.02 -11.95
C GLY A 261 -3.80 13.78 -10.54
N LEU A 262 -3.29 12.57 -10.24
CA LEU A 262 -2.46 12.39 -9.06
C LEU A 262 -1.13 13.12 -9.24
N ASP A 263 -0.78 13.95 -8.27
CA ASP A 263 0.50 14.66 -8.24
C ASP A 263 1.62 13.73 -7.72
N ALA A 264 2.78 13.81 -8.36
CA ALA A 264 3.98 13.17 -7.82
C ALA A 264 4.40 13.86 -6.51
N ASP A 265 4.99 13.09 -5.60
CA ASP A 265 5.54 13.62 -4.35
C ASP A 265 6.66 14.63 -4.64
N ALA A 266 6.71 15.71 -3.87
CA ALA A 266 7.77 16.69 -3.99
C ALA A 266 9.14 16.04 -3.66
N PRO A 267 10.16 16.20 -4.53
CA PRO A 267 11.46 15.59 -4.34
C PRO A 267 12.11 15.97 -3.01
N GLY A 268 12.59 14.97 -2.26
CA GLY A 268 13.35 15.19 -1.02
C GLY A 268 12.55 15.76 0.17
N VAL A 269 11.22 15.89 0.02
CA VAL A 269 10.36 16.41 1.10
C VAL A 269 9.87 15.25 1.97
N SER A 270 10.28 15.28 3.25
CA SER A 270 9.72 14.38 4.26
C SER A 270 8.24 14.71 4.50
N GLN A 271 7.41 13.69 4.54
CA GLN A 271 5.99 13.83 4.89
C GLN A 271 5.74 13.59 6.38
N GLN A 272 6.79 13.51 7.20
CA GLN A 272 6.64 13.47 8.65
C GLN A 272 6.14 14.82 9.15
N GLY A 273 4.94 14.85 9.72
CA GLY A 273 4.31 16.07 10.23
C GLY A 273 5.00 16.72 11.45
N TRP A 274 6.27 16.38 11.72
CA TRP A 274 7.12 16.92 12.79
C TRP A 274 8.20 17.89 12.29
N GLY A 275 8.33 18.06 10.98
CA GLY A 275 9.30 19.03 10.43
C GLY A 275 8.77 20.46 10.60
N PRO A 276 9.66 21.47 10.77
CA PRO A 276 9.25 22.86 10.70
C PRO A 276 8.61 23.08 9.32
N SER A 277 7.43 23.68 9.32
CA SER A 277 6.86 24.24 8.10
C SER A 277 7.88 25.24 7.55
N LEU A 278 8.57 24.89 6.46
CA LEU A 278 9.42 25.82 5.72
C LEU A 278 8.56 26.80 4.95
#